data_739b76d6820e143f54738e0322a84188
#
_entry.id   739b76d6820e143f54738e0322a84188
#
_cell.length_a   1.000
_cell.length_b   1.000
_cell.length_c   1.000
_cell.angle_alpha   90.00
_cell.angle_beta   90.00
_cell.angle_gamma   90.00
#
_symmetry.space_group_name_H-M   'P 1'
#
loop_
_entity.id
_entity.type
_entity.pdbx_description
1 polymer ?
#
loop_
_entity_poly.entity_id
_entity_poly.type
_entity_poly.pdbx_seq_one_letter_code
_entity_poly.pdbx_strand_id
1 'polypeptide(L)' 'FPLLKYQQVDEYMLVQLLNLPDDVSSYKVKLDGQEINIVNKNLNGQILTAEVTYKDGSVEILSTTIRK' A
#
# COMPACT_ATOMS: atom_id res chain seq x y z
N PHE A 1 -2.05 14.43 1.46
CA PHE A 1 -1.51 13.38 0.59
C PHE A 1 -1.70 12.01 1.21
N PRO A 2 -2.11 11.01 0.43
CA PRO A 2 -2.14 9.64 0.94
C PRO A 2 -0.75 9.18 1.36
N LEU A 3 -0.70 8.40 2.43
CA LEU A 3 0.55 7.85 2.94
C LEU A 3 0.46 6.34 2.97
N LEU A 4 1.46 5.69 2.41
CA LEU A 4 1.60 4.24 2.46
C LEU A 4 2.61 3.90 3.55
N LYS A 5 2.16 3.17 4.57
CA LYS A 5 2.99 2.77 5.69
C LYS A 5 2.92 1.27 5.91
N TYR A 6 3.95 0.73 6.50
CA TYR A 6 3.97 -0.67 6.90
C TYR A 6 4.63 -0.79 8.27
N GLN A 7 4.22 -1.82 9.00
CA GLN A 7 4.77 -2.10 10.31
C GLN A 7 4.89 -3.61 10.49
N GLN A 8 6.04 -4.05 10.96
CA GLN A 8 6.25 -5.46 11.28
C GLN A 8 5.66 -5.74 12.66
N VAL A 9 4.77 -6.72 12.74
CA VAL A 9 4.17 -7.17 14.00
C VAL A 9 4.31 -8.68 14.06
N ASP A 10 5.22 -9.17 14.90
CA ASP A 10 5.55 -10.59 14.98
C ASP A 10 5.94 -11.15 13.61
N GLU A 11 5.18 -12.12 13.10
CA GLU A 11 5.43 -12.74 11.81
C GLU A 11 4.69 -12.03 10.68
N TYR A 12 3.91 -10.99 11.00
CA TYR A 12 3.05 -10.32 10.03
C TYR A 12 3.55 -8.93 9.74
N MET A 13 3.20 -8.46 8.58
CA MET A 13 3.44 -7.07 8.17
C MET A 13 2.08 -6.38 8.06
N LEU A 14 1.86 -5.35 8.84
CA LEU A 14 0.65 -4.54 8.76
C LEU A 14 0.89 -3.41 7.77
N VAL A 15 0.08 -3.36 6.73
CA VAL A 15 0.14 -2.30 5.73
C VAL A 15 -1.03 -1.34 5.95
N GLN A 16 -0.73 -0.05 5.94
CA GLN A 16 -1.73 0.98 6.15
C GLN A 16 -1.64 2.03 5.05
N LEU A 17 -2.79 2.41 4.53
CA LEU A 17 -2.91 3.52 3.60
C LEU A 17 -3.67 4.62 4.34
N LEU A 18 -2.97 5.72 4.65
CA LEU A 18 -3.46 6.78 5.52
C LEU A 18 -3.69 8.07 4.75
N ASN A 19 -4.46 8.97 5.35
CA ASN A 19 -4.72 10.32 4.81
C ASN A 19 -5.34 10.29 3.43
N LEU A 20 -6.29 9.38 3.21
CA LEU A 20 -7.01 9.34 1.94
C LEU A 20 -7.93 10.55 1.82
N PRO A 21 -7.82 11.34 0.75
CA PRO A 21 -8.75 12.45 0.51
C PRO A 21 -10.18 11.96 0.28
N ASP A 22 -11.14 12.85 0.44
CA ASP A 22 -12.56 12.52 0.26
C ASP A 22 -12.92 12.17 -1.18
N ASP A 23 -12.11 12.60 -2.14
CA ASP A 23 -12.34 12.36 -3.56
C ASP A 23 -11.72 11.05 -4.06
N VAL A 24 -11.29 10.19 -3.18
CA VAL A 24 -10.81 8.86 -3.55
C VAL A 24 -12.00 7.95 -3.82
N SER A 25 -11.97 7.32 -4.98
CA SER A 25 -12.99 6.36 -5.40
C SER A 25 -12.64 4.95 -4.95
N SER A 26 -11.39 4.54 -5.10
CA SER A 26 -10.93 3.22 -4.70
C SER A 26 -9.42 3.20 -4.58
N TYR A 27 -8.90 2.12 -4.01
CA TYR A 27 -7.46 1.92 -3.93
C TYR A 27 -7.14 0.43 -3.99
N LYS A 28 -5.90 0.12 -4.36
CA LYS A 28 -5.37 -1.24 -4.36
C LYS A 28 -3.96 -1.23 -3.79
N VAL A 29 -3.61 -2.28 -3.07
CA VAL A 29 -2.26 -2.47 -2.55
C VAL A 29 -1.65 -3.67 -3.25
N LYS A 30 -0.43 -3.50 -3.75
CA LYS A 30 0.28 -4.53 -4.49
C LYS A 30 1.65 -4.78 -3.89
N LEU A 31 2.07 -6.02 -3.90
CA LEU A 31 3.39 -6.44 -3.48
C LEU A 31 4.09 -7.05 -4.69
N ASP A 32 5.20 -6.43 -5.11
CA ASP A 32 5.93 -6.82 -6.32
C ASP A 32 5.01 -6.97 -7.54
N GLY A 33 4.05 -6.04 -7.68
CA GLY A 33 3.14 -6.03 -8.81
C GLY A 33 1.91 -6.92 -8.67
N GLN A 34 1.79 -7.66 -7.56
CA GLN A 34 0.65 -8.54 -7.33
C GLN A 34 -0.25 -7.93 -6.26
N GLU A 35 -1.55 -7.91 -6.55
CA GLU A 35 -2.54 -7.40 -5.60
C GLU A 35 -2.60 -8.29 -4.38
N ILE A 36 -2.60 -7.67 -3.18
CA ILE A 36 -2.66 -8.40 -1.92
C ILE A 36 -3.76 -7.83 -1.04
N ASN A 37 -4.41 -8.72 -0.29
CA ASN A 37 -5.41 -8.35 0.70
C ASN A 37 -4.93 -8.55 2.12
N ILE A 38 -3.94 -9.39 2.31
CA ILE A 38 -3.44 -9.76 3.63
C ILE A 38 -1.94 -9.61 3.61
N VAL A 39 -1.43 -9.10 4.69
CA VAL A 39 0.00 -8.90 4.84
C VAL A 39 0.62 -10.16 5.41
N ASN A 40 1.63 -10.65 4.72
CA ASN A 40 2.37 -11.82 5.12
C ASN A 40 3.70 -11.48 5.76
N LYS A 41 4.29 -12.48 6.34
CA LYS A 41 5.60 -12.39 6.98
C LYS A 41 6.71 -12.26 5.95
N ASN A 42 7.83 -11.73 6.40
CA ASN A 42 9.12 -11.78 5.72
C ASN A 42 9.11 -11.21 4.29
N LEU A 43 8.62 -10.00 4.19
CA LEU A 43 8.54 -9.31 2.91
C LEU A 43 9.74 -8.39 2.67
N ASN A 44 10.81 -8.57 3.41
CA ASN A 44 11.98 -7.71 3.37
C ASN A 44 12.57 -7.64 1.94
N GLY A 45 12.82 -6.42 1.47
CA GLY A 45 13.38 -6.19 0.14
C GLY A 45 12.36 -6.11 -0.98
N GLN A 46 11.10 -6.42 -0.71
CA GLN A 46 10.05 -6.34 -1.73
C GLN A 46 9.49 -4.93 -1.85
N ILE A 47 8.93 -4.62 -3.00
CA ILE A 47 8.36 -3.30 -3.25
C ILE A 47 6.86 -3.36 -2.99
N LEU A 48 6.42 -2.49 -2.08
CA LEU A 48 5.02 -2.32 -1.75
C LEU A 48 4.50 -1.09 -2.49
N THR A 49 3.41 -1.27 -3.23
CA THR A 49 2.84 -0.23 -4.06
C THR A 49 1.36 -0.08 -3.76
N ALA A 50 0.87 1.15 -3.68
CA ALA A 50 -0.55 1.43 -3.58
C ALA A 50 -0.98 2.27 -4.77
N GLU A 51 -2.07 1.87 -5.43
CA GLU A 51 -2.71 2.63 -6.50
C GLU A 51 -3.99 3.23 -5.94
N VAL A 52 -4.06 4.55 -5.96
CA VAL A 52 -5.22 5.29 -5.48
C VAL A 52 -5.94 5.90 -6.66
N THR A 53 -7.21 5.56 -6.84
CA THR A 53 -8.02 6.09 -7.94
C THR A 53 -8.97 7.13 -7.38
N TYR A 54 -8.98 8.29 -8.01
CA TYR A 54 -9.83 9.40 -7.62
C TYR A 54 -11.13 9.41 -8.42
N LYS A 55 -12.11 10.16 -7.94
CA LYS A 55 -13.44 10.23 -8.57
C LYS A 55 -13.41 10.84 -9.97
N ASP A 56 -12.40 11.64 -10.26
CA ASP A 56 -12.23 12.22 -11.59
C ASP A 56 -11.54 11.27 -12.58
N GLY A 57 -11.21 10.04 -12.13
CA GLY A 57 -10.54 9.05 -12.97
C GLY A 57 -9.03 9.09 -12.91
N SER A 58 -8.43 10.06 -12.22
CA SER A 58 -6.98 10.11 -12.09
C SER A 58 -6.49 9.03 -11.11
N VAL A 59 -5.23 8.65 -11.28
CA VAL A 59 -4.60 7.61 -10.47
C VAL A 59 -3.30 8.14 -9.90
N GLU A 60 -3.11 7.92 -8.61
CA GLU A 60 -1.86 8.23 -7.93
C GLU A 60 -1.21 6.94 -7.46
N ILE A 61 0.11 6.82 -7.66
CA ILE A 61 0.85 5.62 -7.28
C ILE A 61 1.83 5.97 -6.19
N LEU A 62 1.74 5.25 -5.08
CA LEU A 62 2.64 5.36 -3.94
C LEU A 62 3.47 4.08 -3.87
N SER A 63 4.76 4.23 -3.56
CA SER A 63 5.64 3.08 -3.54
C SER A 63 6.65 3.19 -2.41
N THR A 64 6.95 2.07 -1.78
CA THR A 64 7.97 1.99 -0.75
C THR A 64 8.61 0.61 -0.78
N THR A 65 9.89 0.52 -0.39
CA THR A 65 10.58 -0.75 -0.26
C THR A 65 10.50 -1.21 1.19
N ILE A 66 10.08 -2.44 1.39
CA ILE A 66 9.95 -3.01 2.73
C ILE A 66 11.33 -3.34 3.28
N ARG A 67 11.59 -2.87 4.49
CA ARG A 67 12.84 -3.13 5.20
C ARG A 67 12.54 -3.52 6.63
N LYS A 68 13.32 -4.39 7.13
CA LYS A 68 13.30 -4.72 8.57
C LYS A 68 13.93 -3.61 9.38
#